data_96d6353a4207d9c4a871db40ad2cb5c6
#
_entry.id   96d6353a4207d9c4a871db40ad2cb5c6
#
_cell.length_a   1.000
_cell.length_b   1.000
_cell.length_c   1.000
_cell.angle_alpha   90.00
_cell.angle_beta   90.00
_cell.angle_gamma   90.00
#
_symmetry.space_group_name_H-M   'P 1'
#
loop_
_entity.id
_entity.type
_entity.pdbx_description
1 polymer ?
#
loop_
_entity_poly.entity_id
_entity_poly.type
_entity_poly.pdbx_seq_one_letter_code
_entity_poly.pdbx_strand_id
1 'polypeptide(L)'
;MARESATSGENTDVLVAHGSTDAPVVDVKEVAAGAGTIVDDIPYSEFQGYLELPTADYSLQIRDAGGTNTVAQFGAPLETLELDGQALTVVASGFLNPDNNSGGPAFGLYVALPSGGELVELPVEEISTARVQVIHNSADAAAETVDIWLNATPLLDGFSFRTASPFIDAPAGEEFTIGVAPA
;
A
#
# COMPACT_ATOMS: atom_id res chain seq x y z
N MET A 1 7.05 -18.58 -17.47
CA MET A 1 7.00 -19.97 -16.99
C MET A 1 7.08 -19.91 -15.48
N ALA A 2 6.20 -20.61 -14.77
CA ALA A 2 6.26 -20.65 -13.31
C ALA A 2 7.55 -21.34 -12.84
N ARG A 3 8.10 -20.86 -11.72
CA ARG A 3 9.30 -21.43 -11.08
C ARG A 3 8.89 -22.17 -9.81
N GLU A 4 9.62 -23.20 -9.43
CA GLU A 4 9.44 -23.92 -8.16
C GLU A 4 10.49 -23.50 -7.13
N SER A 5 11.62 -22.95 -7.58
CA SER A 5 12.73 -22.53 -6.74
C SER A 5 13.16 -21.12 -7.07
N ALA A 6 13.63 -20.40 -6.07
CA ALA A 6 14.23 -19.09 -6.25
C ALA A 6 15.56 -19.17 -7.00
N THR A 7 15.99 -18.03 -7.54
CA THR A 7 17.30 -17.88 -8.21
C THR A 7 18.48 -18.01 -7.28
N SER A 8 18.26 -17.72 -5.98
CA SER A 8 19.24 -17.84 -4.89
C SER A 8 18.63 -18.55 -3.69
N GLY A 9 19.41 -19.35 -2.98
CA GLY A 9 18.96 -20.01 -1.75
C GLY A 9 18.70 -19.06 -0.57
N GLU A 10 19.10 -17.81 -0.66
CA GLU A 10 18.86 -16.77 0.35
C GLU A 10 17.69 -15.86 0.00
N ASN A 11 17.10 -16.05 -1.20
CA ASN A 11 15.99 -15.26 -1.70
C ASN A 11 14.68 -16.04 -1.70
N THR A 12 13.59 -15.31 -1.71
CA THR A 12 12.26 -15.78 -2.10
C THR A 12 11.88 -15.06 -3.40
N ASP A 13 11.64 -15.81 -4.48
CA ASP A 13 11.23 -15.25 -5.76
C ASP A 13 9.69 -15.15 -5.79
N VAL A 14 9.16 -13.96 -5.94
CA VAL A 14 7.72 -13.70 -5.85
C VAL A 14 7.15 -13.26 -7.19
N LEU A 15 6.24 -14.06 -7.77
CA LEU A 15 5.39 -13.68 -8.89
C LEU A 15 4.12 -13.01 -8.33
N VAL A 16 3.81 -11.80 -8.77
CA VAL A 16 2.61 -11.09 -8.33
C VAL A 16 1.54 -11.14 -9.41
N ALA A 17 0.30 -11.45 -9.02
CA ALA A 17 -0.85 -11.52 -9.91
C ALA A 17 -2.01 -10.66 -9.37
N HIS A 18 -2.56 -9.81 -10.22
CA HIS A 18 -3.73 -9.00 -9.87
C HIS A 18 -5.02 -9.71 -10.33
N GLY A 19 -5.70 -10.40 -9.40
CA GLY A 19 -6.91 -11.19 -9.67
C GLY A 19 -8.21 -10.58 -9.13
N SER A 20 -8.20 -9.38 -8.52
CA SER A 20 -9.39 -8.71 -8.00
C SER A 20 -10.09 -7.90 -9.10
N THR A 21 -11.30 -8.29 -9.47
CA THR A 21 -12.00 -7.79 -10.66
C THR A 21 -12.57 -6.38 -10.51
N ASP A 22 -12.83 -5.92 -9.30
CA ASP A 22 -13.36 -4.58 -9.00
C ASP A 22 -12.30 -3.64 -8.40
N ALA A 23 -11.06 -4.11 -8.28
CA ALA A 23 -9.94 -3.28 -7.90
C ALA A 23 -9.36 -2.57 -9.15
N PRO A 24 -9.02 -1.28 -9.04
CA PRO A 24 -8.38 -0.55 -10.12
C PRO A 24 -6.92 -1.00 -10.32
N VAL A 25 -6.18 -0.31 -11.18
CA VAL A 25 -4.72 -0.38 -11.24
C VAL A 25 -4.16 -0.02 -9.86
N VAL A 26 -3.22 -0.82 -9.37
CA VAL A 26 -2.62 -0.63 -8.04
C VAL A 26 -1.10 -0.71 -8.07
N ASP A 27 -0.48 -0.03 -7.11
CA ASP A 27 0.93 -0.19 -6.76
C ASP A 27 1.06 -1.06 -5.50
N VAL A 28 2.20 -1.75 -5.38
CA VAL A 28 2.60 -2.42 -4.13
C VAL A 28 3.87 -1.77 -3.63
N LYS A 29 3.79 -1.16 -2.44
CA LYS A 29 4.93 -0.55 -1.76
C LYS A 29 5.29 -1.34 -0.52
N GLU A 30 6.54 -1.70 -0.42
CA GLU A 30 7.13 -2.26 0.79
C GLU A 30 7.55 -1.13 1.73
N VAL A 31 7.19 -1.22 3.02
CA VAL A 31 7.36 -0.11 3.99
C VAL A 31 8.15 -0.48 5.25
N ALA A 32 8.46 -1.75 5.49
CA ALA A 32 9.21 -2.18 6.67
C ALA A 32 10.72 -2.29 6.42
N ALA A 33 11.12 -2.91 5.31
CA ALA A 33 12.53 -3.14 4.96
C ALA A 33 13.15 -2.03 4.10
N GLY A 34 12.33 -1.06 3.64
CA GLY A 34 12.79 0.09 2.85
C GLY A 34 13.01 -0.21 1.37
N ALA A 35 12.38 -1.27 0.83
CA ALA A 35 12.47 -1.61 -0.59
C ALA A 35 11.67 -0.64 -1.48
N GLY A 36 10.73 0.12 -0.92
CA GLY A 36 9.93 1.10 -1.66
C GLY A 36 8.88 0.44 -2.57
N THR A 37 8.54 1.07 -3.70
CA THR A 37 7.59 0.51 -4.67
C THR A 37 8.22 -0.70 -5.37
N ILE A 38 7.65 -1.88 -5.14
CA ILE A 38 8.13 -3.16 -5.69
C ILE A 38 7.27 -3.65 -6.86
N VAL A 39 6.04 -3.16 -6.98
CA VAL A 39 5.15 -3.34 -8.13
C VAL A 39 4.55 -1.99 -8.45
N ASP A 40 4.60 -1.58 -9.71
CA ASP A 40 4.18 -0.28 -10.21
C ASP A 40 3.11 -0.49 -11.29
N ASP A 41 1.95 0.16 -11.10
CA ASP A 41 0.84 0.21 -12.04
C ASP A 41 0.36 -1.19 -12.55
N ILE A 42 0.15 -2.16 -11.67
CA ILE A 42 -0.37 -3.47 -12.09
C ILE A 42 -1.90 -3.43 -12.28
N PRO A 43 -2.44 -3.61 -13.51
CA PRO A 43 -3.86 -3.68 -13.75
C PRO A 43 -4.43 -5.09 -13.49
N TYR A 44 -5.75 -5.17 -13.36
CA TYR A 44 -6.47 -6.45 -13.27
C TYR A 44 -6.08 -7.40 -14.41
N SER A 45 -5.93 -8.67 -14.10
CA SER A 45 -5.53 -9.79 -14.96
C SER A 45 -4.06 -9.83 -15.38
N GLU A 46 -3.24 -8.88 -14.94
CA GLU A 46 -1.83 -8.85 -15.27
C GLU A 46 -0.97 -9.50 -14.19
N PHE A 47 0.26 -9.85 -14.61
CA PHE A 47 1.28 -10.42 -13.75
C PHE A 47 2.52 -9.52 -13.77
N GLN A 48 3.03 -9.18 -12.59
CA GLN A 48 4.39 -8.68 -12.44
C GLN A 48 5.34 -9.88 -12.40
N GLY A 49 6.40 -9.85 -13.21
CA GLY A 49 7.41 -10.91 -13.24
C GLY A 49 8.06 -11.14 -11.87
N TYR A 50 8.83 -12.21 -11.74
CA TYR A 50 9.43 -12.57 -10.46
C TYR A 50 10.28 -11.43 -9.87
N LEU A 51 9.90 -11.03 -8.66
CA LEU A 51 10.68 -10.18 -7.78
C LEU A 51 11.62 -11.08 -6.98
N GLU A 52 12.92 -10.91 -7.13
CA GLU A 52 13.94 -11.67 -6.42
C GLU A 52 14.24 -10.95 -5.09
N LEU A 53 13.47 -11.26 -4.06
CA LEU A 53 13.54 -10.59 -2.76
C LEU A 53 14.45 -11.36 -1.80
N PRO A 54 15.34 -10.70 -1.05
CA PRO A 54 15.94 -11.32 0.13
C PRO A 54 14.84 -11.89 1.01
N THR A 55 15.04 -13.11 1.54
CA THR A 55 14.03 -13.69 2.44
C THR A 55 14.01 -12.91 3.74
N ALA A 56 12.94 -12.19 3.99
CA ALA A 56 12.69 -11.38 5.17
C ALA A 56 11.17 -11.24 5.38
N ASP A 57 10.76 -10.74 6.53
CA ASP A 57 9.38 -10.37 6.77
C ASP A 57 9.15 -8.95 6.25
N TYR A 58 8.13 -8.79 5.41
CA TYR A 58 7.79 -7.54 4.72
C TYR A 58 6.42 -7.02 5.16
N SER A 59 6.25 -5.71 5.09
CA SER A 59 4.96 -5.05 5.22
C SER A 59 4.60 -4.38 3.89
N LEU A 60 3.52 -4.82 3.28
CA LEU A 60 3.12 -4.48 1.92
C LEU A 60 1.88 -3.59 1.93
N GLN A 61 2.00 -2.37 1.43
CA GLN A 61 0.88 -1.48 1.19
C GLN A 61 0.40 -1.62 -0.24
N ILE A 62 -0.90 -1.85 -0.40
CA ILE A 62 -1.59 -1.74 -1.67
C ILE A 62 -2.04 -0.29 -1.81
N ARG A 63 -1.63 0.36 -2.89
CA ARG A 63 -1.88 1.79 -3.15
C ARG A 63 -2.63 1.98 -4.45
N ASP A 64 -3.25 3.16 -4.59
CA ASP A 64 -3.78 3.60 -5.89
C ASP A 64 -2.65 3.79 -6.92
N ALA A 65 -2.99 3.84 -8.21
CA ALA A 65 -2.04 4.01 -9.33
C ALA A 65 -1.17 5.27 -9.25
N GLY A 66 -1.50 6.22 -8.40
CA GLY A 66 -0.68 7.40 -8.12
C GLY A 66 0.30 7.19 -6.97
N GLY A 67 0.30 6.01 -6.34
CA GLY A 67 1.13 5.68 -5.18
C GLY A 67 0.88 6.55 -3.95
N THR A 68 -0.25 7.29 -3.94
CA THR A 68 -0.50 8.34 -2.94
C THR A 68 -1.35 7.84 -1.78
N ASN A 69 -2.39 7.05 -2.08
CA ASN A 69 -3.35 6.60 -1.08
C ASN A 69 -3.18 5.10 -0.83
N THR A 70 -2.97 4.73 0.43
CA THR A 70 -2.94 3.33 0.84
C THR A 70 -4.37 2.81 0.99
N VAL A 71 -4.69 1.74 0.27
CA VAL A 71 -6.00 1.08 0.27
C VAL A 71 -6.05 -0.02 1.33
N ALA A 72 -4.96 -0.79 1.47
CA ALA A 72 -4.83 -1.86 2.44
C ALA A 72 -3.35 -2.12 2.75
N GLN A 73 -3.08 -2.75 3.90
CA GLN A 73 -1.73 -3.17 4.28
C GLN A 73 -1.74 -4.63 4.74
N PHE A 74 -0.71 -5.38 4.34
CA PHE A 74 -0.58 -6.81 4.62
C PHE A 74 0.83 -7.15 5.07
N GLY A 75 0.95 -8.05 6.04
CA GLY A 75 2.21 -8.67 6.41
C GLY A 75 2.56 -9.81 5.45
N ALA A 76 3.79 -9.87 4.97
CA ALA A 76 4.31 -10.99 4.18
C ALA A 76 5.48 -11.63 4.94
N PRO A 77 5.21 -12.57 5.86
CA PRO A 77 6.21 -13.14 6.78
C PRO A 77 7.04 -14.25 6.10
N LEU A 78 7.81 -13.91 5.08
CA LEU A 78 8.55 -14.88 4.26
C LEU A 78 9.65 -15.58 5.06
N GLU A 79 10.35 -14.86 5.95
CA GLU A 79 11.37 -15.43 6.83
C GLU A 79 10.73 -16.29 7.93
N THR A 80 9.68 -15.77 8.56
CA THR A 80 8.93 -16.52 9.61
C THR A 80 8.35 -17.84 9.07
N LEU A 81 7.97 -17.88 7.79
CA LEU A 81 7.44 -19.08 7.13
C LEU A 81 8.52 -19.96 6.48
N GLU A 82 9.81 -19.62 6.66
CA GLU A 82 10.95 -20.38 6.13
C GLU A 82 10.85 -20.61 4.61
N LEU A 83 10.54 -19.53 3.83
CA LEU A 83 10.33 -19.58 2.38
C LEU A 83 11.61 -19.28 1.58
N ASP A 84 12.77 -19.34 2.22
CA ASP A 84 14.07 -19.19 1.56
C ASP A 84 14.29 -20.25 0.47
N GLY A 85 14.85 -19.82 -0.64
CA GLY A 85 15.09 -20.66 -1.82
C GLY A 85 13.84 -21.05 -2.61
N GLN A 86 12.65 -20.61 -2.22
CA GLN A 86 11.38 -20.94 -2.88
C GLN A 86 10.94 -19.85 -3.86
N ALA A 87 10.25 -20.27 -4.93
CA ALA A 87 9.52 -19.37 -5.80
C ALA A 87 8.01 -19.56 -5.60
N LEU A 88 7.30 -18.47 -5.34
CA LEU A 88 5.89 -18.49 -5.01
C LEU A 88 5.10 -17.46 -5.83
N THR A 89 3.78 -17.55 -5.78
CA THR A 89 2.90 -16.57 -6.43
C THR A 89 2.03 -15.91 -5.37
N VAL A 90 2.05 -14.58 -5.31
CA VAL A 90 1.11 -13.79 -4.52
C VAL A 90 -0.01 -13.32 -5.42
N VAL A 91 -1.25 -13.60 -5.04
CA VAL A 91 -2.46 -13.26 -5.79
C VAL A 91 -3.30 -12.29 -4.99
N ALA A 92 -3.56 -11.10 -5.54
CA ALA A 92 -4.64 -10.24 -5.06
C ALA A 92 -5.97 -10.86 -5.50
N SER A 93 -6.85 -11.20 -4.58
CA SER A 93 -8.12 -11.91 -4.84
C SER A 93 -9.26 -11.35 -4.00
N GLY A 94 -10.49 -11.71 -4.36
CA GLY A 94 -11.70 -11.18 -3.71
C GLY A 94 -12.13 -9.82 -4.28
N PHE A 95 -13.07 -9.17 -3.61
CA PHE A 95 -13.69 -7.91 -4.04
C PHE A 95 -13.41 -6.79 -3.06
N LEU A 96 -13.06 -5.61 -3.57
CA LEU A 96 -12.98 -4.39 -2.74
C LEU A 96 -14.36 -4.03 -2.16
N ASN A 97 -15.41 -4.25 -2.95
CA ASN A 97 -16.80 -4.02 -2.55
C ASN A 97 -17.63 -5.30 -2.64
N PRO A 98 -17.59 -6.18 -1.63
CA PRO A 98 -18.36 -7.42 -1.60
C PRO A 98 -19.87 -7.20 -1.81
N ASP A 99 -20.44 -6.15 -1.22
CA ASP A 99 -21.89 -5.84 -1.30
C ASP A 99 -22.33 -5.54 -2.74
N ASN A 100 -21.49 -4.92 -3.55
CA ASN A 100 -21.74 -4.68 -4.96
C ASN A 100 -21.52 -5.92 -5.83
N ASN A 101 -20.95 -6.97 -5.26
CA ASN A 101 -20.53 -8.22 -5.92
C ASN A 101 -21.23 -9.44 -5.31
N SER A 102 -22.53 -9.32 -5.04
CA SER A 102 -23.39 -10.40 -4.52
C SER A 102 -22.95 -11.01 -3.18
N GLY A 103 -22.27 -10.23 -2.35
CA GLY A 103 -21.72 -10.68 -1.07
C GLY A 103 -20.56 -11.68 -1.23
N GLY A 104 -19.80 -11.57 -2.30
CA GLY A 104 -18.60 -12.40 -2.54
C GLY A 104 -17.51 -12.19 -1.50
N PRO A 105 -16.41 -12.97 -1.54
CA PRO A 105 -15.32 -12.85 -0.58
C PRO A 105 -14.66 -11.47 -0.65
N ALA A 106 -14.26 -10.95 0.50
CA ALA A 106 -13.56 -9.68 0.59
C ALA A 106 -12.15 -9.77 -0.01
N PHE A 107 -11.63 -8.61 -0.42
CA PHE A 107 -10.26 -8.48 -0.94
C PHE A 107 -9.22 -8.96 0.07
N GLY A 108 -8.23 -9.69 -0.42
CA GLY A 108 -7.08 -10.16 0.34
C GLY A 108 -5.91 -10.53 -0.57
N LEU A 109 -4.74 -10.70 0.05
CA LEU A 109 -3.57 -11.25 -0.62
C LEU A 109 -3.38 -12.71 -0.19
N TYR A 110 -3.14 -13.58 -1.16
CA TYR A 110 -3.01 -15.01 -0.96
C TYR A 110 -1.74 -15.53 -1.62
N VAL A 111 -1.04 -16.44 -0.94
CA VAL A 111 0.19 -17.07 -1.42
C VAL A 111 -0.10 -18.47 -1.93
N ALA A 112 0.27 -18.75 -3.17
CA ALA A 112 0.37 -20.09 -3.72
C ALA A 112 1.81 -20.59 -3.55
N LEU A 113 1.99 -21.65 -2.77
CA LEU A 113 3.28 -22.28 -2.54
C LEU A 113 3.64 -23.24 -3.70
N PRO A 114 4.93 -23.45 -4.00
CA PRO A 114 5.35 -24.38 -5.06
C PRO A 114 4.98 -25.83 -4.75
N SER A 115 4.80 -26.17 -3.48
CA SER A 115 4.31 -27.49 -3.05
C SER A 115 2.83 -27.74 -3.37
N GLY A 116 2.10 -26.70 -3.82
CA GLY A 116 0.65 -26.75 -4.02
C GLY A 116 -0.11 -26.73 -2.68
N GLY A 117 -1.41 -27.04 -2.74
CA GLY A 117 -2.29 -27.02 -1.59
C GLY A 117 -3.24 -25.83 -1.56
N GLU A 118 -3.79 -25.53 -0.40
CA GLU A 118 -4.62 -24.33 -0.20
C GLU A 118 -3.76 -23.07 -0.24
N LEU A 119 -4.35 -21.96 -0.73
CA LEU A 119 -3.68 -20.66 -0.70
C LEU A 119 -3.55 -20.19 0.75
N VAL A 120 -2.39 -19.66 1.10
CA VAL A 120 -2.13 -19.08 2.42
C VAL A 120 -2.52 -17.60 2.38
N GLU A 121 -3.49 -17.20 3.20
CA GLU A 121 -3.88 -15.80 3.33
C GLU A 121 -2.82 -15.00 4.08
N LEU A 122 -2.42 -13.86 3.53
CA LEU A 122 -1.53 -12.93 4.22
C LEU A 122 -2.30 -12.11 5.27
N PRO A 123 -1.76 -11.95 6.48
CA PRO A 123 -2.43 -11.20 7.53
C PRO A 123 -2.59 -9.73 7.15
N VAL A 124 -3.79 -9.18 7.38
CA VAL A 124 -4.05 -7.75 7.27
C VAL A 124 -3.33 -7.03 8.42
N GLU A 125 -2.65 -5.95 8.11
CA GLU A 125 -2.03 -5.05 9.09
C GLU A 125 -2.78 -3.72 9.15
N GLU A 126 -2.76 -3.07 10.32
CA GLU A 126 -3.30 -1.72 10.45
C GLU A 126 -2.34 -0.71 9.83
N ILE A 127 -2.91 0.23 9.05
CA ILE A 127 -2.15 1.36 8.50
C ILE A 127 -1.79 2.29 9.66
N SER A 128 -0.49 2.44 9.91
CA SER A 128 -0.02 3.31 10.97
C SER A 128 -0.32 4.77 10.65
N THR A 129 -0.95 5.47 11.59
CA THR A 129 -1.21 6.90 11.48
C THR A 129 -0.63 7.67 12.67
N ALA A 130 -0.30 8.94 12.45
CA ALA A 130 0.08 9.89 13.48
C ALA A 130 -0.98 10.99 13.55
N ARG A 131 -1.33 11.40 14.76
CA ARG A 131 -2.26 12.52 14.95
C ARG A 131 -1.52 13.85 14.85
N VAL A 132 -1.87 14.63 13.84
CA VAL A 132 -1.28 15.95 13.58
C VAL A 132 -2.31 17.06 13.71
N GLN A 133 -1.86 18.27 14.04
CA GLN A 133 -2.66 19.47 14.06
C GLN A 133 -1.98 20.53 13.21
N VAL A 134 -2.73 21.15 12.31
CA VAL A 134 -2.24 22.28 11.51
C VAL A 134 -2.58 23.58 12.22
N ILE A 135 -1.59 24.48 12.33
CA ILE A 135 -1.77 25.82 12.92
C ILE A 135 -1.34 26.85 11.89
N HIS A 136 -2.26 27.72 11.49
CA HIS A 136 -1.94 28.83 10.59
C HIS A 136 -1.50 30.06 11.41
N ASN A 137 -0.21 30.39 11.34
CA ASN A 137 0.37 31.52 12.07
C ASN A 137 1.21 32.46 11.17
N SER A 138 0.94 32.53 9.86
CA SER A 138 1.56 33.52 8.99
C SER A 138 0.80 34.84 9.09
N ALA A 139 1.49 35.90 9.45
CA ALA A 139 0.92 37.25 9.57
C ALA A 139 0.97 38.02 8.24
N ASP A 140 1.40 37.38 7.14
CA ASP A 140 1.43 37.99 5.81
C ASP A 140 0.00 38.17 5.28
N ALA A 141 -0.34 39.38 4.86
CA ALA A 141 -1.67 39.68 4.32
C ALA A 141 -1.97 38.90 3.03
N ALA A 142 -0.94 38.48 2.26
CA ALA A 142 -1.11 37.62 1.09
C ALA A 142 -1.45 36.17 1.47
N ALA A 143 -1.29 35.79 2.73
CA ALA A 143 -1.59 34.47 3.27
C ALA A 143 -2.63 34.55 4.40
N GLU A 144 -3.52 35.55 4.40
CA GLU A 144 -4.55 35.69 5.43
C GLU A 144 -5.48 34.49 5.49
N THR A 145 -5.77 33.90 4.35
CA THR A 145 -6.53 32.66 4.19
C THR A 145 -5.88 31.77 3.16
N VAL A 146 -5.67 30.52 3.50
CA VAL A 146 -4.98 29.53 2.65
C VAL A 146 -5.73 28.21 2.59
N ASP A 147 -5.50 27.46 1.53
CA ASP A 147 -5.89 26.06 1.41
C ASP A 147 -4.70 25.18 1.75
N ILE A 148 -4.94 24.10 2.48
CA ILE A 148 -3.92 23.14 2.89
C ILE A 148 -4.21 21.80 2.20
N TRP A 149 -3.16 21.22 1.64
CA TRP A 149 -3.20 19.95 0.93
C TRP A 149 -2.28 18.95 1.63
N LEU A 150 -2.72 17.69 1.71
CA LEU A 150 -1.89 16.55 2.07
C LEU A 150 -1.64 15.74 0.80
N ASN A 151 -0.40 15.71 0.33
CA ASN A 151 -0.06 15.21 -1.02
C ASN A 151 -0.92 15.91 -2.09
N ALA A 152 -1.70 15.16 -2.86
CA ALA A 152 -2.62 15.69 -3.86
C ALA A 152 -4.08 15.85 -3.35
N THR A 153 -4.35 15.58 -2.06
CA THR A 153 -5.70 15.61 -1.49
C THR A 153 -5.93 16.90 -0.71
N PRO A 154 -7.02 17.66 -0.98
CA PRO A 154 -7.39 18.81 -0.17
C PRO A 154 -7.65 18.39 1.29
N LEU A 155 -7.00 19.07 2.24
CA LEU A 155 -7.09 18.79 3.66
C LEU A 155 -7.93 19.83 4.41
N LEU A 156 -7.67 21.10 4.15
CA LEU A 156 -8.38 22.24 4.74
C LEU A 156 -8.61 23.30 3.66
N ASP A 157 -9.83 23.81 3.57
CA ASP A 157 -10.24 24.86 2.64
C ASP A 157 -10.53 26.14 3.42
N GLY A 158 -10.05 27.28 2.94
CA GLY A 158 -10.27 28.57 3.55
C GLY A 158 -9.72 28.70 4.98
N PHE A 159 -8.55 28.16 5.26
CA PHE A 159 -7.94 28.11 6.57
C PHE A 159 -7.32 29.46 6.96
N SER A 160 -7.92 30.15 7.93
CA SER A 160 -7.62 31.54 8.27
C SER A 160 -6.44 31.67 9.24
N PHE A 161 -5.76 32.83 9.17
CA PHE A 161 -4.71 33.22 10.13
C PHE A 161 -5.18 33.11 11.58
N ARG A 162 -4.29 32.61 12.46
CA ARG A 162 -4.53 32.38 13.89
C ARG A 162 -5.63 31.36 14.19
N THR A 163 -5.79 30.39 13.32
CA THR A 163 -6.65 29.21 13.57
C THR A 163 -5.83 27.93 13.65
N ALA A 164 -6.40 26.94 14.30
CA ALA A 164 -5.87 25.59 14.37
C ALA A 164 -6.94 24.60 13.90
N SER A 165 -6.52 23.56 13.18
CA SER A 165 -7.41 22.46 12.83
C SER A 165 -7.75 21.60 14.04
N PRO A 166 -8.79 20.75 13.98
CA PRO A 166 -8.84 19.56 14.82
C PRO A 166 -7.60 18.68 14.60
N PHE A 167 -7.36 17.72 15.48
CA PHE A 167 -6.38 16.68 15.20
C PHE A 167 -6.85 15.81 14.03
N ILE A 168 -5.96 15.55 13.09
CA ILE A 168 -6.17 14.82 11.84
C ILE A 168 -5.21 13.65 11.83
N ASP A 169 -5.64 12.49 11.30
CA ASP A 169 -4.77 11.35 11.11
C ASP A 169 -3.98 11.54 9.80
N ALA A 170 -2.65 11.50 9.91
CA ALA A 170 -1.73 11.55 8.78
C ALA A 170 -0.92 10.24 8.72
N PRO A 171 -0.41 9.82 7.54
CA PRO A 171 0.45 8.65 7.44
C PRO A 171 1.63 8.74 8.41
N ALA A 172 1.93 7.65 9.13
CA ALA A 172 3.08 7.54 10.03
C ALA A 172 4.17 6.67 9.40
N GLY A 173 5.43 7.04 9.65
CA GLY A 173 6.58 6.30 9.11
C GLY A 173 6.84 6.53 7.62
N GLU A 174 6.11 7.42 6.99
CA GLU A 174 6.25 7.77 5.58
C GLU A 174 6.43 9.27 5.37
N GLU A 175 7.12 9.62 4.29
CA GLU A 175 7.22 11.01 3.84
C GLU A 175 5.91 11.42 3.14
N PHE A 176 5.38 12.57 3.50
CA PHE A 176 4.25 13.21 2.84
C PHE A 176 4.51 14.69 2.62
N THR A 177 3.85 15.25 1.63
CA THR A 177 3.98 16.67 1.27
C THR A 177 2.79 17.47 1.82
N ILE A 178 3.09 18.56 2.53
CA ILE A 178 2.07 19.57 2.86
C ILE A 178 2.15 20.69 1.82
N GLY A 179 1.09 20.83 1.04
CA GLY A 179 0.90 21.94 0.11
C GLY A 179 0.14 23.08 0.79
N VAL A 180 0.53 24.33 0.47
CA VAL A 180 -0.17 25.54 0.89
C VAL A 180 -0.42 26.38 -0.34
N ALA A 181 -1.67 26.77 -0.59
CA ALA A 181 -2.08 27.64 -1.69
C ALA A 181 -2.92 28.81 -1.17
N PRO A 182 -2.97 29.96 -1.87
CA PRO A 182 -3.97 30.98 -1.58
C PRO A 182 -5.38 30.41 -1.76
N ALA A 183 -6.30 30.77 -0.85
CA ALA A 183 -7.71 30.38 -0.92
C ALA A 183 -8.47 31.11 -2.02
#